data_1c8521769183df6d4220cf3bf9d14236
#
_entry.id   1c8521769183df6d4220cf3bf9d14236
#
_cell.length_a   1.000
_cell.length_b   1.000
_cell.length_c   1.000
_cell.angle_alpha   90.00
_cell.angle_beta   90.00
_cell.angle_gamma   90.00
#
_symmetry.space_group_name_H-M   'P 1'
#
loop_
_entity.id
_entity.type
_entity.pdbx_description
1 polymer ?
#
loop_
_entity_poly.entity_id
_entity_poly.type
_entity_poly.pdbx_seq_one_letter_code
_entity_poly.pdbx_strand_id
1 'polypeptide(L)'
;MFEALNGWTDAPNAIATVVSTRVMPPFVAVCMAAVLNLVGALSGTAVAATIGKGVIDIDSGISLQTVACGALGVVVWGGFCVYLKLPVSKSHGLLSGLAGAAVQEIGFDALIWDGWSKVFEGMAFSLFAGFVGAFVVMTVIIWIFHKAQPSGMRRNFGHLQIFSSAFMAWSHGTSDGQKAMGAMALALSLIHI
;
A
#
# COMPACT_ATOMS: atom_id res chain seq x y z
N MET A 1 -11.66 -0.36 -10.03
CA MET A 1 -10.51 -0.58 -10.96
C MET A 1 -9.17 -0.34 -10.27
N PHE A 2 -8.97 0.77 -9.57
CA PHE A 2 -7.72 1.08 -8.85
C PHE A 2 -7.28 -0.08 -7.92
N GLU A 3 -8.16 -0.55 -7.03
CA GLU A 3 -7.83 -1.60 -6.07
C GLU A 3 -7.56 -2.97 -6.74
N ALA A 4 -8.24 -3.27 -7.84
CA ALA A 4 -7.95 -4.47 -8.61
C ALA A 4 -6.53 -4.43 -9.23
N LEU A 5 -6.11 -3.26 -9.73
CA LEU A 5 -4.76 -3.06 -10.24
C LEU A 5 -3.72 -3.14 -9.10
N ASN A 6 -4.02 -2.55 -7.96
CA ASN A 6 -3.18 -2.59 -6.76
C ASN A 6 -3.00 -4.03 -6.25
N GLY A 7 -4.11 -4.76 -6.08
CA GLY A 7 -4.07 -6.16 -5.65
C GLY A 7 -3.31 -7.06 -6.62
N TRP A 8 -3.47 -6.85 -7.94
CA TRP A 8 -2.75 -7.63 -8.94
C TRP A 8 -1.22 -7.47 -8.86
N THR A 9 -0.74 -6.27 -8.58
CA THR A 9 0.69 -5.97 -8.66
C THR A 9 1.40 -5.98 -7.32
N ASP A 10 0.72 -5.61 -6.23
CA ASP A 10 1.36 -5.41 -4.93
C ASP A 10 1.08 -6.55 -3.94
N ALA A 11 -0.11 -7.16 -3.96
CA ALA A 11 -0.42 -8.29 -3.09
C ALA A 11 0.51 -9.52 -3.30
N PRO A 12 1.00 -9.84 -4.52
CA PRO A 12 1.97 -10.91 -4.72
C PRO A 12 3.28 -10.73 -3.95
N ASN A 13 3.68 -9.48 -3.64
CA ASN A 13 4.90 -9.21 -2.90
C ASN A 13 4.87 -9.81 -1.48
N ALA A 14 3.70 -9.86 -0.85
CA ALA A 14 3.52 -10.45 0.48
C ALA A 14 3.76 -11.98 0.51
N ILE A 15 3.49 -12.67 -0.60
CA ILE A 15 3.58 -14.14 -0.70
C ILE A 15 4.74 -14.64 -1.54
N ALA A 16 5.50 -13.74 -2.18
CA ALA A 16 6.58 -14.10 -3.09
C ALA A 16 7.61 -15.05 -2.45
N THR A 17 7.97 -14.81 -1.20
CA THR A 17 8.95 -15.60 -0.48
C THR A 17 8.48 -17.04 -0.21
N VAL A 18 7.26 -17.22 0.30
CA VAL A 18 6.72 -18.55 0.63
C VAL A 18 6.43 -19.40 -0.60
N VAL A 19 6.11 -18.76 -1.72
CA VAL A 19 5.89 -19.43 -3.01
C VAL A 19 7.23 -19.80 -3.66
N SER A 20 8.18 -18.88 -3.72
CA SER A 20 9.51 -19.11 -4.34
C SER A 20 10.32 -20.16 -3.60
N THR A 21 10.25 -20.20 -2.27
CA THR A 21 10.92 -21.21 -1.45
C THR A 21 10.15 -22.54 -1.36
N ARG A 22 8.97 -22.60 -1.97
CA ARG A 22 8.07 -23.78 -1.96
C ARG A 22 7.66 -24.21 -0.55
N VAL A 23 7.58 -23.28 0.38
CA VAL A 23 7.10 -23.52 1.75
C VAL A 23 5.58 -23.68 1.76
N MET A 24 4.89 -22.98 0.84
CA MET A 24 3.45 -23.02 0.69
C MET A 24 3.05 -23.15 -0.79
N PRO A 25 2.00 -23.93 -1.11
CA PRO A 25 1.46 -23.98 -2.48
C PRO A 25 0.92 -22.61 -2.89
N PRO A 26 1.10 -22.17 -4.16
CA PRO A 26 0.67 -20.85 -4.62
C PRO A 26 -0.80 -20.52 -4.34
N PHE A 27 -1.70 -21.48 -4.57
CA PHE A 27 -3.13 -21.30 -4.33
C PHE A 27 -3.45 -21.00 -2.85
N VAL A 28 -2.82 -21.73 -1.92
CA VAL A 28 -3.02 -21.53 -0.47
C VAL A 28 -2.45 -20.17 -0.04
N ALA A 29 -1.30 -19.79 -0.59
CA ALA A 29 -0.67 -18.49 -0.32
C ALA A 29 -1.57 -17.34 -0.79
N VAL A 30 -2.19 -17.45 -1.97
CA VAL A 30 -3.13 -16.45 -2.50
C VAL A 30 -4.39 -16.37 -1.63
N CYS A 31 -4.98 -17.50 -1.23
CA CYS A 31 -6.14 -17.51 -0.33
C CYS A 31 -5.82 -16.86 1.02
N MET A 32 -4.68 -17.19 1.61
CA MET A 32 -4.20 -16.59 2.85
C MET A 32 -4.04 -15.06 2.68
N ALA A 33 -3.39 -14.61 1.61
CA ALA A 33 -3.20 -13.20 1.33
C ALA A 33 -4.54 -12.47 1.15
N ALA A 34 -5.47 -13.04 0.40
CA ALA A 34 -6.80 -12.45 0.16
C ALA A 34 -7.58 -12.25 1.46
N VAL A 35 -7.63 -13.28 2.32
CA VAL A 35 -8.33 -13.20 3.61
C VAL A 35 -7.66 -12.17 4.52
N LEU A 36 -6.33 -12.20 4.64
CA LEU A 36 -5.61 -11.30 5.54
C LEU A 36 -5.60 -9.85 5.05
N ASN A 37 -5.58 -9.61 3.74
CA ASN A 37 -5.77 -8.27 3.19
C ASN A 37 -7.17 -7.74 3.53
N LEU A 38 -8.21 -8.54 3.39
CA LEU A 38 -9.57 -8.15 3.76
C LEU A 38 -9.69 -7.83 5.24
N VAL A 39 -9.18 -8.72 6.11
CA VAL A 39 -9.16 -8.49 7.56
C VAL A 39 -8.34 -7.23 7.91
N GLY A 40 -7.21 -7.04 7.26
CA GLY A 40 -6.38 -5.84 7.40
C GLY A 40 -7.14 -4.58 7.02
N ALA A 41 -7.80 -4.54 5.87
CA ALA A 41 -8.59 -3.40 5.42
C ALA A 41 -9.71 -3.04 6.41
N LEU A 42 -10.34 -4.03 7.02
CA LEU A 42 -11.42 -3.85 8.00
C LEU A 42 -10.94 -3.53 9.42
N SER A 43 -9.64 -3.65 9.71
CA SER A 43 -9.10 -3.50 11.08
C SER A 43 -8.90 -2.06 11.54
N GLY A 44 -9.14 -1.06 10.70
CA GLY A 44 -9.01 0.34 11.06
C GLY A 44 -9.51 1.29 9.98
N THR A 45 -9.48 2.59 10.27
CA THR A 45 -9.94 3.67 9.37
C THR A 45 -8.97 4.84 9.28
N ALA A 46 -7.84 4.78 10.01
CA ALA A 46 -6.92 5.92 10.13
C ALA A 46 -6.35 6.38 8.77
N VAL A 47 -5.92 5.44 7.92
CA VAL A 47 -5.38 5.75 6.59
C VAL A 47 -6.49 6.26 5.66
N ALA A 48 -7.69 5.68 5.74
CA ALA A 48 -8.85 6.14 4.99
C ALA A 48 -9.21 7.59 5.34
N ALA A 49 -9.22 7.93 6.64
CA ALA A 49 -9.49 9.30 7.10
C ALA A 49 -8.44 10.31 6.61
N THR A 50 -7.16 9.92 6.60
CA THR A 50 -6.07 10.78 6.10
C THR A 50 -6.25 11.10 4.62
N ILE A 51 -6.62 10.13 3.80
CA ILE A 51 -6.82 10.35 2.36
C ILE A 51 -8.12 11.12 2.11
N GLY A 52 -9.19 10.77 2.83
CA GLY A 52 -10.51 11.37 2.63
C GLY A 52 -10.61 12.83 3.06
N LYS A 53 -9.83 13.27 4.05
CA LYS A 53 -9.97 14.63 4.64
C LYS A 53 -8.64 15.31 4.95
N GLY A 54 -7.52 14.62 4.78
CA GLY A 54 -6.21 15.11 5.26
C GLY A 54 -5.32 15.72 4.20
N VAL A 55 -5.59 15.51 2.92
CA VAL A 55 -4.67 15.86 1.82
C VAL A 55 -5.27 16.90 0.87
N ILE A 56 -6.58 16.85 0.69
CA ILE A 56 -7.35 17.74 -0.19
C ILE A 56 -8.47 18.38 0.63
N ASP A 57 -8.61 19.68 0.47
CA ASP A 57 -9.69 20.44 1.09
C ASP A 57 -10.99 20.26 0.29
N ILE A 58 -11.92 19.51 0.86
CA ILE A 58 -13.24 19.25 0.25
C ILE A 58 -14.10 20.51 0.24
N ASP A 59 -13.97 21.35 1.27
CA ASP A 59 -14.78 22.55 1.45
C ASP A 59 -14.40 23.65 0.45
N SER A 60 -13.26 23.49 -0.24
CA SER A 60 -12.78 24.41 -1.28
C SER A 60 -13.55 24.33 -2.60
N GLY A 61 -14.57 23.46 -2.73
CA GLY A 61 -15.44 23.38 -3.89
C GLY A 61 -15.01 22.40 -4.98
N ILE A 62 -14.22 21.38 -4.63
CA ILE A 62 -13.79 20.33 -5.55
C ILE A 62 -14.98 19.50 -6.02
N SER A 63 -15.05 19.25 -7.33
CA SER A 63 -16.12 18.47 -7.94
C SER A 63 -15.86 16.95 -7.87
N LEU A 64 -16.94 16.17 -7.91
CA LEU A 64 -16.84 14.70 -8.05
C LEU A 64 -16.09 14.29 -9.32
N GLN A 65 -16.20 15.09 -10.38
CA GLN A 65 -15.49 14.84 -11.65
C GLN A 65 -13.99 14.92 -11.46
N THR A 66 -13.50 15.85 -10.66
CA THR A 66 -12.07 15.98 -10.33
C THR A 66 -11.52 14.76 -9.59
N VAL A 67 -12.26 14.26 -8.60
CA VAL A 67 -11.89 13.01 -7.91
C VAL A 67 -11.89 11.83 -8.87
N ALA A 68 -12.88 11.74 -9.75
CA ALA A 68 -12.93 10.69 -10.77
C ALA A 68 -11.76 10.79 -11.77
N CYS A 69 -11.42 11.98 -12.23
CA CYS A 69 -10.28 12.22 -13.13
C CYS A 69 -8.95 11.86 -12.47
N GLY A 70 -8.75 12.26 -11.21
CA GLY A 70 -7.56 11.89 -10.44
C GLY A 70 -7.42 10.36 -10.29
N ALA A 71 -8.51 9.68 -9.93
CA ALA A 71 -8.53 8.22 -9.83
C ALA A 71 -8.30 7.51 -11.17
N LEU A 72 -8.88 8.00 -12.25
CA LEU A 72 -8.65 7.47 -13.60
C LEU A 72 -7.20 7.67 -14.05
N GLY A 73 -6.60 8.83 -13.78
CA GLY A 73 -5.21 9.12 -14.09
C GLY A 73 -4.27 8.09 -13.47
N VAL A 74 -4.52 7.71 -12.22
CA VAL A 74 -3.73 6.67 -11.53
C VAL A 74 -3.90 5.29 -12.16
N VAL A 75 -5.13 4.93 -12.58
CA VAL A 75 -5.38 3.65 -13.24
C VAL A 75 -4.67 3.58 -14.58
N VAL A 76 -4.74 4.66 -15.38
CA VAL A 76 -4.04 4.75 -16.67
C VAL A 76 -2.52 4.70 -16.48
N TRP A 77 -1.98 5.50 -15.58
CA TRP A 77 -0.55 5.53 -15.28
C TRP A 77 -0.04 4.19 -14.74
N GLY A 78 -0.76 3.62 -13.76
CA GLY A 78 -0.43 2.32 -13.19
C GLY A 78 -0.48 1.19 -14.24
N GLY A 79 -1.50 1.18 -15.11
CA GLY A 79 -1.62 0.23 -16.20
C GLY A 79 -0.48 0.37 -17.22
N PHE A 80 -0.11 1.60 -17.55
CA PHE A 80 1.03 1.89 -18.43
C PHE A 80 2.35 1.39 -17.84
N CYS A 81 2.58 1.66 -16.54
CA CYS A 81 3.77 1.17 -15.84
C CYS A 81 3.82 -0.37 -15.78
N VAL A 82 2.69 -1.03 -15.53
CA VAL A 82 2.60 -2.51 -15.57
C VAL A 82 2.95 -3.05 -16.95
N TYR A 83 2.42 -2.45 -18.00
CA TYR A 83 2.72 -2.85 -19.38
C TYR A 83 4.22 -2.73 -19.71
N LEU A 84 4.86 -1.65 -19.26
CA LEU A 84 6.30 -1.41 -19.43
C LEU A 84 7.17 -2.15 -18.41
N LYS A 85 6.58 -2.89 -17.46
CA LYS A 85 7.29 -3.57 -16.35
C LYS A 85 8.08 -2.61 -15.47
N LEU A 86 7.60 -1.39 -15.32
CA LEU A 86 8.18 -0.38 -14.45
C LEU A 86 7.60 -0.49 -13.03
N PRO A 87 8.44 -0.48 -11.99
CA PRO A 87 7.94 -0.42 -10.63
C PRO A 87 7.28 0.94 -10.36
N VAL A 88 6.07 0.92 -9.82
CA VAL A 88 5.32 2.13 -9.51
C VAL A 88 4.55 1.97 -8.21
N SER A 89 4.59 3.00 -7.36
CA SER A 89 3.75 3.08 -6.18
C SER A 89 2.37 3.63 -6.54
N LYS A 90 1.35 2.79 -6.44
CA LYS A 90 -0.05 3.21 -6.70
C LYS A 90 -0.55 4.15 -5.63
N SER A 91 -0.05 4.05 -4.41
CA SER A 91 -0.39 4.96 -3.31
C SER A 91 0.08 6.39 -3.59
N HIS A 92 1.34 6.55 -4.02
CA HIS A 92 1.84 7.85 -4.44
C HIS A 92 1.10 8.34 -5.69
N GLY A 93 0.80 7.42 -6.62
CA GLY A 93 -0.01 7.74 -7.79
C GLY A 93 -1.39 8.25 -7.42
N LEU A 94 -2.08 7.63 -6.45
CA LEU A 94 -3.41 8.06 -6.00
C LEU A 94 -3.37 9.46 -5.39
N LEU A 95 -2.43 9.71 -4.47
CA LEU A 95 -2.30 11.01 -3.84
C LEU A 95 -1.96 12.11 -4.86
N SER A 96 -0.97 11.87 -5.73
CA SER A 96 -0.57 12.86 -6.74
C SER A 96 -1.61 13.02 -7.85
N GLY A 97 -2.33 11.97 -8.22
CA GLY A 97 -3.42 12.05 -9.19
C GLY A 97 -4.59 12.88 -8.67
N LEU A 98 -5.01 12.66 -7.44
CA LEU A 98 -6.05 13.45 -6.78
C LEU A 98 -5.59 14.91 -6.58
N ALA A 99 -4.37 15.13 -6.10
CA ALA A 99 -3.82 16.47 -5.91
C ALA A 99 -3.68 17.22 -7.24
N GLY A 100 -3.16 16.58 -8.28
CA GLY A 100 -3.02 17.21 -9.59
C GLY A 100 -4.36 17.60 -10.19
N ALA A 101 -5.39 16.75 -10.04
CA ALA A 101 -6.74 17.08 -10.50
C ALA A 101 -7.34 18.24 -9.70
N ALA A 102 -7.17 18.27 -8.38
CA ALA A 102 -7.65 19.33 -7.52
C ALA A 102 -6.95 20.68 -7.82
N VAL A 103 -5.63 20.68 -7.98
CA VAL A 103 -4.86 21.86 -8.36
C VAL A 103 -5.28 22.41 -9.72
N GLN A 104 -5.65 21.55 -10.67
CA GLN A 104 -6.15 21.98 -11.97
C GLN A 104 -7.51 22.68 -11.86
N GLU A 105 -8.36 22.30 -10.93
CA GLU A 105 -9.71 22.89 -10.78
C GLU A 105 -9.68 24.22 -10.02
N ILE A 106 -9.00 24.28 -8.88
CA ILE A 106 -9.06 25.43 -7.96
C ILE A 106 -7.70 25.99 -7.54
N GLY A 107 -6.60 25.46 -8.08
CA GLY A 107 -5.25 25.92 -7.74
C GLY A 107 -4.66 25.22 -6.51
N PHE A 108 -3.51 25.74 -6.06
CA PHE A 108 -2.76 25.15 -4.94
C PHE A 108 -3.47 25.27 -3.57
N ASP A 109 -4.50 26.11 -3.47
CA ASP A 109 -5.31 26.25 -2.27
C ASP A 109 -6.18 24.99 -2.00
N ALA A 110 -6.31 24.11 -3.00
CA ALA A 110 -6.89 22.79 -2.83
C ALA A 110 -6.11 21.86 -1.89
N LEU A 111 -4.86 22.17 -1.62
CA LEU A 111 -3.96 21.26 -0.91
C LEU A 111 -3.86 21.62 0.57
N ILE A 112 -4.09 20.64 1.45
CA ILE A 112 -3.88 20.79 2.89
C ILE A 112 -2.41 20.49 3.19
N TRP A 113 -1.60 21.55 3.33
CA TRP A 113 -0.15 21.43 3.51
C TRP A 113 0.27 20.67 4.75
N ASP A 114 -0.49 20.75 5.85
CA ASP A 114 -0.25 19.95 7.06
C ASP A 114 -0.40 18.44 6.80
N GLY A 115 -1.29 18.06 5.91
CA GLY A 115 -1.44 16.67 5.48
C GLY A 115 -0.28 16.24 4.59
N TRP A 116 0.14 17.08 3.67
CA TRP A 116 1.26 16.81 2.78
C TRP A 116 2.60 16.73 3.52
N SER A 117 2.84 17.57 4.53
CA SER A 117 4.05 17.47 5.36
C SER A 117 4.14 16.09 6.03
N LYS A 118 3.04 15.58 6.60
CA LYS A 118 2.98 14.24 7.18
C LYS A 118 3.23 13.13 6.15
N VAL A 119 2.75 13.30 4.92
CA VAL A 119 3.02 12.34 3.83
C VAL A 119 4.52 12.32 3.51
N PHE A 120 5.16 13.47 3.35
CA PHE A 120 6.60 13.54 3.07
C PHE A 120 7.45 13.04 4.24
N GLU A 121 7.11 13.41 5.46
CA GLU A 121 7.77 12.89 6.68
C GLU A 121 7.65 11.37 6.77
N GLY A 122 6.44 10.82 6.54
CA GLY A 122 6.19 9.39 6.53
C GLY A 122 6.96 8.66 5.42
N MET A 123 7.09 9.26 4.24
CA MET A 123 7.92 8.72 3.15
C MET A 123 9.40 8.66 3.54
N ALA A 124 9.95 9.76 4.06
CA ALA A 124 11.34 9.82 4.50
C ALA A 124 11.59 8.81 5.65
N PHE A 125 10.71 8.80 6.65
CA PHE A 125 10.82 7.86 7.77
C PHE A 125 10.76 6.41 7.31
N SER A 126 9.83 6.05 6.43
CA SER A 126 9.69 4.66 5.95
C SER A 126 10.90 4.18 5.16
N LEU A 127 11.53 5.07 4.39
CA LEU A 127 12.75 4.76 3.65
C LEU A 127 13.90 4.42 4.60
N PHE A 128 14.16 5.29 5.57
CA PHE A 128 15.25 5.09 6.53
C PHE A 128 14.97 3.93 7.49
N ALA A 129 13.76 3.89 8.07
CA ALA A 129 13.39 2.84 9.02
C ALA A 129 13.34 1.45 8.35
N GLY A 130 12.86 1.38 7.10
CA GLY A 130 12.85 0.16 6.32
C GLY A 130 14.27 -0.35 6.01
N PHE A 131 15.15 0.53 5.55
CA PHE A 131 16.54 0.17 5.25
C PHE A 131 17.30 -0.26 6.51
N VAL A 132 17.29 0.57 7.55
CA VAL A 132 18.00 0.28 8.80
C VAL A 132 17.42 -0.95 9.50
N GLY A 133 16.08 -1.05 9.55
CA GLY A 133 15.40 -2.19 10.16
C GLY A 133 15.74 -3.51 9.45
N ALA A 134 15.68 -3.54 8.12
CA ALA A 134 16.04 -4.71 7.33
C ALA A 134 17.51 -5.10 7.52
N PHE A 135 18.42 -4.12 7.53
CA PHE A 135 19.85 -4.33 7.76
C PHE A 135 20.12 -4.92 9.15
N VAL A 136 19.51 -4.35 10.20
CA VAL A 136 19.68 -4.83 11.59
C VAL A 136 19.13 -6.24 11.74
N VAL A 137 17.90 -6.49 11.28
CA VAL A 137 17.26 -7.82 11.37
C VAL A 137 18.08 -8.87 10.64
N MET A 138 18.52 -8.56 9.42
CA MET A 138 19.33 -9.50 8.63
C MET A 138 20.68 -9.77 9.30
N THR A 139 21.34 -8.74 9.83
CA THR A 139 22.61 -8.89 10.56
C THR A 139 22.45 -9.76 11.80
N VAL A 140 21.39 -9.54 12.57
CA VAL A 140 21.08 -10.34 13.77
C VAL A 140 20.81 -11.80 13.39
N ILE A 141 20.01 -12.05 12.36
CA ILE A 141 19.73 -13.41 11.88
C ILE A 141 21.04 -14.11 11.47
N ILE A 142 21.88 -13.46 10.68
CA ILE A 142 23.18 -14.01 10.25
C ILE A 142 24.07 -14.30 11.46
N TRP A 143 24.14 -13.37 12.40
CA TRP A 143 24.98 -13.52 13.59
C TRP A 143 24.53 -14.67 14.51
N ILE A 144 23.21 -14.80 14.75
CA ILE A 144 22.65 -15.89 15.56
C ILE A 144 22.84 -17.26 14.90
N PHE A 145 22.63 -17.33 13.59
CA PHE A 145 22.54 -18.60 12.86
C PHE A 145 23.77 -18.94 12.03
N HIS A 146 24.88 -18.20 12.17
CA HIS A 146 26.10 -18.41 11.34
C HIS A 146 26.72 -19.82 11.48
N LYS A 147 26.48 -20.52 12.59
CA LYS A 147 26.95 -21.91 12.81
C LYS A 147 25.87 -22.96 12.61
N ALA A 148 24.66 -22.57 12.26
CA ALA A 148 23.53 -23.50 12.17
C ALA A 148 23.59 -24.31 10.87
N GLN A 149 23.24 -25.60 10.97
CA GLN A 149 23.19 -26.49 9.80
C GLN A 149 21.97 -26.17 8.92
N PRO A 150 22.13 -26.06 7.58
CA PRO A 150 21.05 -25.68 6.66
C PRO A 150 19.83 -26.62 6.71
N SER A 151 20.02 -27.91 6.95
CA SER A 151 18.96 -28.90 6.96
C SER A 151 17.92 -28.70 8.09
N GLY A 152 18.39 -28.39 9.30
CA GLY A 152 17.51 -28.11 10.44
C GLY A 152 16.82 -26.74 10.35
N MET A 153 17.50 -25.79 9.73
CA MET A 153 17.00 -24.43 9.56
C MET A 153 15.82 -24.34 8.59
N ARG A 154 15.81 -25.15 7.54
CA ARG A 154 14.81 -25.07 6.47
C ARG A 154 13.36 -25.19 6.99
N ARG A 155 13.11 -26.11 7.94
CA ARG A 155 11.76 -26.31 8.48
C ARG A 155 11.33 -25.15 9.37
N ASN A 156 12.20 -24.72 10.28
CA ASN A 156 11.87 -23.64 11.23
C ASN A 156 11.71 -22.30 10.52
N PHE A 157 12.61 -21.96 9.60
CA PHE A 157 12.49 -20.75 8.81
C PHE A 157 11.28 -20.80 7.83
N GLY A 158 10.87 -22.01 7.38
CA GLY A 158 9.64 -22.17 6.62
C GLY A 158 8.40 -21.68 7.39
N HIS A 159 8.24 -22.07 8.65
CA HIS A 159 7.14 -21.59 9.48
C HIS A 159 7.22 -20.08 9.75
N LEU A 160 8.42 -19.55 9.99
CA LEU A 160 8.63 -18.12 10.16
C LEU A 160 8.31 -17.32 8.89
N GLN A 161 8.60 -17.87 7.71
CA GLN A 161 8.23 -17.27 6.43
C GLN A 161 6.72 -17.20 6.24
N ILE A 162 5.99 -18.26 6.62
CA ILE A 162 4.51 -18.26 6.57
C ILE A 162 3.96 -17.16 7.47
N PHE A 163 4.43 -17.08 8.70
CA PHE A 163 4.01 -16.04 9.64
C PHE A 163 4.34 -14.63 9.12
N SER A 164 5.56 -14.41 8.63
CA SER A 164 5.98 -13.13 8.04
C SER A 164 5.13 -12.75 6.82
N SER A 165 4.84 -13.70 5.92
CA SER A 165 3.99 -13.46 4.76
C SER A 165 2.54 -13.15 5.17
N ALA A 166 2.02 -13.84 6.17
CA ALA A 166 0.69 -13.59 6.71
C ALA A 166 0.60 -12.18 7.33
N PHE A 167 1.59 -11.80 8.14
CA PHE A 167 1.67 -10.47 8.72
C PHE A 167 1.81 -9.38 7.65
N MET A 168 2.60 -9.64 6.61
CA MET A 168 2.79 -8.71 5.49
C MET A 168 1.49 -8.53 4.69
N ALA A 169 0.75 -9.60 4.45
CA ALA A 169 -0.56 -9.53 3.78
C ALA A 169 -1.59 -8.75 4.60
N TRP A 170 -1.63 -8.96 5.91
CA TRP A 170 -2.49 -8.18 6.80
C TRP A 170 -2.08 -6.70 6.83
N SER A 171 -0.79 -6.41 6.96
CA SER A 171 -0.24 -5.05 6.95
C SER A 171 -0.52 -4.32 5.63
N HIS A 172 -0.42 -5.02 4.49
CA HIS A 172 -0.78 -4.48 3.19
C HIS A 172 -2.27 -4.09 3.14
N GLY A 173 -3.16 -4.94 3.65
CA GLY A 173 -4.58 -4.62 3.76
C GLY A 173 -4.87 -3.40 4.63
N THR A 174 -4.21 -3.28 5.80
CA THR A 174 -4.39 -2.12 6.69
C THR A 174 -3.95 -0.81 6.06
N SER A 175 -2.99 -0.84 5.16
CA SER A 175 -2.48 0.37 4.51
C SER A 175 -3.17 0.61 3.16
N ASP A 176 -3.11 -0.31 2.24
CA ASP A 176 -3.54 -0.08 0.87
C ASP A 176 -5.04 -0.26 0.65
N GLY A 177 -5.66 -1.24 1.30
CA GLY A 177 -7.12 -1.39 1.28
C GLY A 177 -7.85 -0.16 1.84
N GLN A 178 -7.31 0.44 2.91
CA GLN A 178 -7.88 1.66 3.48
C GLN A 178 -7.71 2.90 2.58
N LYS A 179 -6.72 2.95 1.70
CA LYS A 179 -6.54 4.07 0.75
C LYS A 179 -7.69 4.12 -0.27
N ALA A 180 -8.09 2.96 -0.80
CA ALA A 180 -9.24 2.89 -1.68
C ALA A 180 -10.55 3.27 -0.96
N MET A 181 -10.71 2.83 0.30
CA MET A 181 -11.85 3.22 1.14
C MET A 181 -11.86 4.73 1.38
N GLY A 182 -10.72 5.36 1.63
CA GLY A 182 -10.60 6.81 1.79
C GLY A 182 -10.98 7.58 0.53
N ALA A 183 -10.53 7.14 -0.64
CA ALA A 183 -10.90 7.75 -1.92
C ALA A 183 -12.40 7.59 -2.22
N MET A 184 -13.01 6.45 -1.87
CA MET A 184 -14.45 6.25 -1.98
C MET A 184 -15.22 7.13 -0.99
N ALA A 185 -14.76 7.25 0.26
CA ALA A 185 -15.37 8.11 1.25
C ALA A 185 -15.31 9.60 0.82
N LEU A 186 -14.20 10.04 0.23
CA LEU A 186 -14.05 11.36 -0.37
C LEU A 186 -15.09 11.58 -1.47
N ALA A 187 -15.22 10.63 -2.41
CA ALA A 187 -16.22 10.74 -3.48
C ALA A 187 -17.67 10.76 -2.96
N LEU A 188 -17.96 9.95 -1.95
CA LEU A 188 -19.30 9.88 -1.34
C LEU A 188 -19.64 11.17 -0.58
N SER A 189 -18.68 11.79 0.10
CA SER A 189 -18.90 13.06 0.81
C SER A 189 -19.31 14.18 -0.15
N LEU A 190 -18.79 14.18 -1.37
CA LEU A 190 -19.14 15.16 -2.41
C LEU A 190 -20.53 14.95 -3.02
N ILE A 191 -21.12 13.76 -2.88
CA ILE A 191 -22.49 13.47 -3.38
C ILE A 191 -23.55 13.87 -2.36
N HIS A 192 -23.21 13.85 -1.08
CA HIS A 192 -24.16 14.09 0.02
C HIS A 192 -24.11 15.51 0.60
N ILE A 193 -23.32 16.40 0.04
CA ILE A 193 -23.34 17.84 0.31
C ILE A 193 -24.24 18.55 -0.69
#